data_28795f9748fcc96f238f88d3321b9758
#
_entry.id   28795f9748fcc96f238f88d3321b9758
#
_cell.length_a   1.000
_cell.length_b   1.000
_cell.length_c   1.000
_cell.angle_alpha   90.00
_cell.angle_beta   90.00
_cell.angle_gamma   90.00
#
_symmetry.space_group_name_H-M   'P 1'
#
loop_
_entity.id
_entity.type
_entity.pdbx_description
1 polymer ?
#
loop_
_entity_poly.entity_id
_entity_poly.type
_entity_poly.pdbx_seq_one_letter_code
_entity_poly.pdbx_strand_id
1 'polypeptide(L)'
;RHSDGATASSAAEARLVFEEFGRPAHTYAPVYTDRNIEEILRCSDHITFNSVAQFERFGPMALLRGISCGLRINPQYSPVETDLYNPCVPGSRLGVTADELKELPAGIDGLHFHVLCESRPHHLRLALEAVEKHFGQYLDRIKWLNMGGGHLMTHAEYDCDELIALLREFKARHPHLRLILEPGSAFTWRTGYLVSTIEDLVENA
;
A
#
# COMPACT_ATOMS: atom_id res chain seq x y z
N ARG A 1 11.99 -2.38 18.80
CA ARG A 1 11.18 -2.94 17.72
C ARG A 1 10.08 -1.93 17.39
N HIS A 2 10.14 -1.31 16.22
CA HIS A 2 9.25 -0.19 15.87
C HIS A 2 8.23 -0.56 14.77
N SER A 3 8.29 -1.79 14.24
CA SER A 3 7.36 -2.31 13.24
C SER A 3 7.12 -3.80 13.42
N ASP A 4 5.96 -4.29 12.98
CA ASP A 4 5.59 -5.72 13.01
C ASP A 4 6.06 -6.47 11.77
N GLY A 5 6.37 -5.76 10.70
CA GLY A 5 6.79 -6.30 9.41
C GLY A 5 7.44 -5.24 8.54
N ALA A 6 7.68 -5.59 7.30
CA ALA A 6 8.13 -4.67 6.26
C ALA A 6 7.38 -4.95 4.96
N THR A 7 7.19 -3.89 4.16
CA THR A 7 6.57 -3.98 2.85
C THR A 7 7.62 -3.91 1.75
N ALA A 8 7.29 -4.45 0.59
CA ALA A 8 8.17 -4.49 -0.58
C ALA A 8 7.39 -4.15 -1.85
N SER A 9 8.04 -3.48 -2.80
CA SER A 9 7.45 -3.12 -4.10
C SER A 9 8.17 -3.77 -5.30
N SER A 10 9.06 -4.70 -5.03
CA SER A 10 9.76 -5.50 -6.05
C SER A 10 10.24 -6.84 -5.50
N ALA A 11 10.65 -7.76 -6.38
CA ALA A 11 11.25 -9.02 -5.97
C ALA A 11 12.54 -8.81 -5.17
N ALA A 12 13.37 -7.83 -5.56
CA ALA A 12 14.60 -7.50 -4.86
C ALA A 12 14.34 -7.00 -3.44
N GLU A 13 13.34 -6.13 -3.26
CA GLU A 13 12.94 -5.65 -1.93
C GLU A 13 12.32 -6.77 -1.09
N ALA A 14 11.45 -7.61 -1.67
CA ALA A 14 10.87 -8.75 -0.95
C ALA A 14 11.96 -9.70 -0.44
N ARG A 15 12.98 -9.98 -1.28
CA ARG A 15 14.14 -10.77 -0.88
C ARG A 15 14.95 -10.08 0.23
N LEU A 16 15.22 -8.78 0.11
CA LEU A 16 15.93 -8.00 1.13
C LEU A 16 15.20 -8.08 2.49
N VAL A 17 13.88 -7.91 2.49
CA VAL A 17 13.07 -8.04 3.71
C VAL A 17 13.18 -9.45 4.28
N PHE A 18 13.09 -10.48 3.43
CA PHE A 18 13.14 -11.87 3.87
C PHE A 18 14.53 -12.24 4.46
N GLU A 19 15.61 -11.82 3.81
CA GLU A 19 16.98 -12.14 4.19
C GLU A 19 17.48 -11.31 5.39
N GLU A 20 17.24 -9.98 5.38
CA GLU A 20 17.83 -9.07 6.37
C GLU A 20 16.88 -8.76 7.53
N PHE A 21 15.58 -8.67 7.29
CA PHE A 21 14.59 -8.46 8.35
C PHE A 21 14.19 -9.77 9.03
N GLY A 22 14.47 -10.92 8.37
CA GLY A 22 14.22 -12.26 8.88
C GLY A 22 12.75 -12.64 8.96
N ARG A 23 11.90 -12.03 8.13
CA ARG A 23 10.45 -12.30 8.03
C ARG A 23 9.98 -12.15 6.59
N PRO A 24 8.90 -12.84 6.20
CA PRO A 24 8.26 -12.60 4.91
C PRO A 24 7.73 -11.16 4.80
N ALA A 25 7.74 -10.64 3.57
CA ALA A 25 7.27 -9.31 3.25
C ALA A 25 5.75 -9.28 3.00
N HIS A 26 5.15 -8.09 3.18
CA HIS A 26 3.91 -7.74 2.53
C HIS A 26 4.24 -7.05 1.20
N THR A 27 4.03 -7.74 0.08
CA THR A 27 4.47 -7.24 -1.22
C THR A 27 3.32 -6.70 -2.05
N TYR A 28 3.52 -5.49 -2.57
CA TYR A 28 2.71 -4.89 -3.62
C TYR A 28 3.61 -4.39 -4.75
N ALA A 29 3.25 -4.73 -5.98
CA ALA A 29 3.82 -4.10 -7.18
C ALA A 29 2.70 -3.82 -8.20
N PRO A 30 2.82 -2.74 -9.01
CA PRO A 30 1.82 -2.44 -10.04
C PRO A 30 1.66 -3.57 -11.06
N VAL A 31 2.70 -4.37 -11.26
CA VAL A 31 2.69 -5.53 -12.16
C VAL A 31 3.57 -6.65 -11.65
N TYR A 32 3.05 -7.88 -11.72
CA TYR A 32 3.79 -9.12 -11.57
C TYR A 32 3.98 -9.79 -12.92
N THR A 33 5.09 -10.50 -13.08
CA THR A 33 5.44 -11.22 -14.30
C THR A 33 5.84 -12.65 -13.98
N ASP A 34 5.80 -13.54 -14.97
CA ASP A 34 6.26 -14.93 -14.80
C ASP A 34 7.74 -15.01 -14.37
N ARG A 35 8.52 -13.95 -14.64
CA ARG A 35 9.93 -13.89 -14.27
C ARG A 35 10.18 -13.59 -12.80
N ASN A 36 9.28 -12.85 -12.14
CA ASN A 36 9.50 -12.37 -10.77
C ASN A 36 8.54 -12.96 -9.74
N ILE A 37 7.41 -13.51 -10.16
CA ILE A 37 6.36 -13.95 -9.25
C ILE A 37 6.84 -15.07 -8.30
N GLU A 38 7.62 -16.02 -8.79
CA GLU A 38 8.12 -17.13 -7.97
C GLU A 38 8.99 -16.65 -6.80
N GLU A 39 9.90 -15.70 -7.06
CA GLU A 39 10.75 -15.10 -6.02
C GLU A 39 9.93 -14.30 -5.02
N ILE A 40 8.96 -13.51 -5.51
CA ILE A 40 8.05 -12.73 -4.66
C ILE A 40 7.26 -13.65 -3.74
N LEU A 41 6.66 -14.72 -4.26
CA LEU A 41 5.87 -15.66 -3.46
C LEU A 41 6.71 -16.41 -2.43
N ARG A 42 7.99 -16.66 -2.71
CA ARG A 42 8.90 -17.27 -1.75
C ARG A 42 9.22 -16.36 -0.56
N CYS A 43 9.26 -15.06 -0.81
CA CYS A 43 9.69 -14.05 0.16
C CYS A 43 8.54 -13.29 0.83
N SER A 44 7.28 -13.64 0.55
CA SER A 44 6.11 -12.90 1.02
C SER A 44 5.11 -13.81 1.75
N ASP A 45 4.44 -13.28 2.77
CA ASP A 45 3.27 -13.89 3.40
C ASP A 45 1.96 -13.16 3.06
N HIS A 46 2.07 -11.94 2.55
CA HIS A 46 0.99 -11.16 1.99
C HIS A 46 1.38 -10.65 0.61
N ILE A 47 0.47 -10.74 -0.36
CA ILE A 47 0.65 -10.19 -1.70
C ILE A 47 -0.59 -9.40 -2.12
N THR A 48 -0.38 -8.19 -2.61
CA THR A 48 -1.45 -7.34 -3.13
C THR A 48 -1.37 -7.26 -4.65
N PHE A 49 -2.44 -7.61 -5.33
CA PHE A 49 -2.58 -7.52 -6.78
C PHE A 49 -3.17 -6.17 -7.18
N ASN A 50 -2.67 -5.61 -8.26
CA ASN A 50 -3.12 -4.30 -8.75
C ASN A 50 -4.46 -4.37 -9.52
N SER A 51 -4.84 -5.54 -10.00
CA SER A 51 -6.09 -5.77 -10.74
C SER A 51 -6.63 -7.17 -10.52
N VAL A 52 -7.91 -7.35 -10.81
CA VAL A 52 -8.57 -8.67 -10.78
C VAL A 52 -7.88 -9.64 -11.74
N ALA A 53 -7.52 -9.20 -12.94
CA ALA A 53 -6.83 -10.04 -13.92
C ALA A 53 -5.45 -10.53 -13.44
N GLN A 54 -4.70 -9.71 -12.68
CA GLN A 54 -3.46 -10.17 -12.05
C GLN A 54 -3.72 -11.22 -10.97
N PHE A 55 -4.77 -11.03 -10.17
CA PHE A 55 -5.16 -12.03 -9.17
C PHE A 55 -5.61 -13.34 -9.84
N GLU A 56 -6.41 -13.29 -10.89
CA GLU A 56 -6.82 -14.48 -11.63
C GLU A 56 -5.63 -15.26 -12.18
N ARG A 57 -4.60 -14.55 -12.66
CA ARG A 57 -3.38 -15.16 -13.20
C ARG A 57 -2.47 -15.77 -12.13
N PHE A 58 -2.19 -15.05 -11.05
CA PHE A 58 -1.15 -15.41 -10.09
C PHE A 58 -1.69 -15.76 -8.69
N GLY A 59 -2.92 -15.38 -8.39
CA GLY A 59 -3.57 -15.68 -7.11
C GLY A 59 -3.63 -17.15 -6.76
N PRO A 60 -3.98 -18.06 -7.69
CA PRO A 60 -3.97 -19.50 -7.41
C PRO A 60 -2.62 -20.02 -6.91
N MET A 61 -1.51 -19.50 -7.44
CA MET A 61 -0.16 -19.86 -6.98
C MET A 61 0.13 -19.38 -5.56
N ALA A 62 -0.32 -18.16 -5.22
CA ALA A 62 -0.20 -17.59 -3.90
C ALA A 62 -1.05 -18.34 -2.86
N LEU A 63 -2.30 -18.62 -3.19
CA LEU A 63 -3.24 -19.35 -2.33
C LEU A 63 -2.77 -20.77 -2.03
N LEU A 64 -2.22 -21.48 -3.01
CA LEU A 64 -1.63 -22.82 -2.80
C LEU A 64 -0.46 -22.81 -1.81
N ARG A 65 0.20 -21.69 -1.62
CA ARG A 65 1.30 -21.49 -0.65
C ARG A 65 0.84 -20.91 0.67
N GLY A 66 -0.47 -20.73 0.86
CA GLY A 66 -1.04 -20.15 2.06
C GLY A 66 -0.75 -18.65 2.23
N ILE A 67 -0.39 -17.95 1.13
CA ILE A 67 -0.12 -16.51 1.14
C ILE A 67 -1.45 -15.75 1.15
N SER A 68 -1.58 -14.77 2.03
CA SER A 68 -2.76 -13.92 2.10
C SER A 68 -2.80 -12.94 0.91
N CYS A 69 -3.85 -13.02 0.12
CA CYS A 69 -4.01 -12.22 -1.10
C CYS A 69 -4.85 -10.97 -0.85
N GLY A 70 -4.41 -9.85 -1.38
CA GLY A 70 -5.13 -8.59 -1.38
C GLY A 70 -5.33 -8.02 -2.77
N LEU A 71 -6.25 -7.07 -2.86
CA LEU A 71 -6.51 -6.31 -4.07
C LEU A 71 -6.29 -4.81 -3.79
N ARG A 72 -5.51 -4.15 -4.63
CA ARG A 72 -5.40 -2.69 -4.59
C ARG A 72 -6.67 -2.08 -5.15
N ILE A 73 -7.24 -1.17 -4.38
CA ILE A 73 -8.42 -0.38 -4.74
C ILE A 73 -8.04 1.08 -4.99
N ASN A 74 -8.78 1.71 -5.89
CA ASN A 74 -8.73 3.14 -6.13
C ASN A 74 -10.01 3.79 -5.57
N PRO A 75 -9.94 4.45 -4.39
CA PRO A 75 -11.11 5.07 -3.77
C PRO A 75 -11.55 6.36 -4.47
N GLN A 76 -10.91 6.74 -5.58
CA GLN A 76 -11.20 7.96 -6.35
C GLN A 76 -11.07 9.25 -5.52
N TYR A 77 -10.21 9.19 -4.51
CA TYR A 77 -9.82 10.33 -3.68
C TYR A 77 -8.33 10.27 -3.37
N SER A 78 -7.64 11.39 -3.57
CA SER A 78 -6.28 11.64 -3.10
C SER A 78 -6.12 13.13 -2.81
N PRO A 79 -5.43 13.52 -1.75
CA PRO A 79 -5.12 14.92 -1.46
C PRO A 79 -3.94 15.45 -2.28
N VAL A 80 -3.34 14.63 -3.13
CA VAL A 80 -2.17 15.01 -3.95
C VAL A 80 -2.63 15.94 -5.07
N GLU A 81 -2.16 17.19 -5.05
CA GLU A 81 -2.57 18.23 -5.99
C GLU A 81 -1.97 18.05 -7.39
N THR A 82 -0.75 17.51 -7.46
CA THR A 82 -0.05 17.31 -8.74
C THR A 82 -0.51 16.03 -9.40
N ASP A 83 -1.17 16.12 -10.56
CA ASP A 83 -1.73 14.98 -11.30
C ASP A 83 -0.71 13.87 -11.56
N LEU A 84 0.55 14.23 -11.83
CA LEU A 84 1.63 13.28 -12.07
C LEU A 84 1.84 12.30 -10.89
N TYR A 85 1.61 12.76 -9.67
CA TYR A 85 1.80 11.99 -8.43
C TYR A 85 0.47 11.54 -7.80
N ASN A 86 -0.66 11.98 -8.35
CA ASN A 86 -1.98 11.61 -7.85
C ASN A 86 -2.38 10.23 -8.39
N PRO A 87 -2.46 9.19 -7.54
CA PRO A 87 -2.79 7.84 -8.00
C PRO A 87 -4.26 7.66 -8.36
N CYS A 88 -5.10 8.66 -8.12
CA CYS A 88 -6.55 8.61 -8.32
C CYS A 88 -7.05 9.47 -9.48
N VAL A 89 -6.15 10.01 -10.33
CA VAL A 89 -6.57 10.75 -11.54
C VAL A 89 -7.38 9.85 -12.48
N PRO A 90 -8.30 10.40 -13.26
CA PRO A 90 -9.01 9.66 -14.29
C PRO A 90 -8.04 8.93 -15.23
N GLY A 91 -8.29 7.64 -15.48
CA GLY A 91 -7.39 6.79 -16.28
C GLY A 91 -6.15 6.28 -15.56
N SER A 92 -6.04 6.47 -14.23
CA SER A 92 -4.97 5.87 -13.44
C SER A 92 -4.98 4.34 -13.56
N ARG A 93 -3.78 3.75 -13.76
CA ARG A 93 -3.59 2.30 -13.78
C ARG A 93 -3.47 1.67 -12.38
N LEU A 94 -3.57 2.46 -11.32
CA LEU A 94 -3.24 2.02 -9.96
C LEU A 94 -4.49 1.65 -9.17
N GLY A 95 -4.73 0.34 -9.05
CA GLY A 95 -5.87 -0.23 -8.33
C GLY A 95 -7.17 -0.24 -9.15
N VAL A 96 -8.14 -0.99 -8.67
CA VAL A 96 -9.46 -1.12 -9.28
C VAL A 96 -10.42 -0.09 -8.68
N THR A 97 -11.25 0.51 -9.51
CA THR A 97 -12.35 1.39 -9.06
C THR A 97 -13.56 0.56 -8.62
N ALA A 98 -14.49 1.18 -7.89
CA ALA A 98 -15.72 0.50 -7.46
C ALA A 98 -16.60 0.07 -8.66
N ASP A 99 -16.59 0.85 -9.74
CA ASP A 99 -17.36 0.54 -10.95
C ASP A 99 -16.81 -0.69 -11.69
N GLU A 100 -15.49 -0.92 -11.58
CA GLU A 100 -14.80 -2.08 -12.16
C GLU A 100 -14.91 -3.33 -11.28
N LEU A 101 -14.97 -3.17 -9.95
CA LEU A 101 -15.06 -4.26 -9.00
C LEU A 101 -16.52 -4.62 -8.70
N LYS A 102 -17.11 -5.43 -9.55
CA LYS A 102 -18.52 -5.88 -9.37
C LYS A 102 -18.68 -6.89 -8.24
N GLU A 103 -17.66 -7.71 -8.02
CA GLU A 103 -17.62 -8.73 -6.99
C GLU A 103 -16.18 -8.91 -6.50
N LEU A 104 -16.02 -9.08 -5.18
CA LEU A 104 -14.72 -9.41 -4.60
C LEU A 104 -14.37 -10.86 -4.92
N PRO A 105 -13.28 -11.14 -5.65
CA PRO A 105 -12.90 -12.50 -6.01
C PRO A 105 -12.69 -13.38 -4.77
N ALA A 106 -13.10 -14.65 -4.88
CA ALA A 106 -12.88 -15.63 -3.83
C ALA A 106 -11.36 -15.84 -3.60
N GLY A 107 -10.93 -15.80 -2.34
CA GLY A 107 -9.52 -15.88 -1.97
C GLY A 107 -8.84 -14.53 -1.73
N ILE A 108 -9.53 -13.41 -1.95
CA ILE A 108 -9.06 -12.11 -1.50
C ILE A 108 -9.36 -11.94 -0.01
N ASP A 109 -8.31 -11.82 0.79
CA ASP A 109 -8.33 -11.64 2.24
C ASP A 109 -8.23 -10.18 2.67
N GLY A 110 -7.80 -9.28 1.78
CA GLY A 110 -7.59 -7.90 2.14
C GLY A 110 -7.74 -6.90 1.01
N LEU A 111 -7.89 -5.64 1.38
CA LEU A 111 -7.84 -4.51 0.47
C LEU A 111 -6.65 -3.61 0.79
N HIS A 112 -6.11 -2.96 -0.22
CA HIS A 112 -5.02 -2.01 -0.11
C HIS A 112 -5.33 -0.75 -0.91
N PHE A 113 -5.08 0.41 -0.33
CA PHE A 113 -5.03 1.67 -1.06
C PHE A 113 -3.76 2.43 -0.70
N HIS A 114 -3.22 3.19 -1.65
CA HIS A 114 -2.07 4.05 -1.44
C HIS A 114 -2.31 5.36 -2.20
N VAL A 115 -2.83 6.36 -1.49
CA VAL A 115 -3.36 7.60 -2.08
C VAL A 115 -2.82 8.85 -1.41
N LEU A 116 -1.97 8.68 -0.39
CA LEU A 116 -1.37 9.76 0.38
C LEU A 116 0.10 9.95 0.01
N CYS A 117 0.57 11.18 0.06
CA CYS A 117 1.97 11.54 -0.06
C CYS A 117 2.25 12.73 0.87
N GLU A 118 3.19 12.57 1.82
CA GLU A 118 3.54 13.59 2.81
C GLU A 118 2.32 14.24 3.49
N SER A 119 1.35 13.41 3.84
CA SER A 119 0.01 13.83 4.22
C SER A 119 -0.19 13.85 5.73
N ARG A 120 -1.19 14.60 6.18
CA ARG A 120 -1.61 14.73 7.58
C ARG A 120 -2.76 13.77 7.90
N PRO A 121 -3.09 13.51 9.19
CA PRO A 121 -4.14 12.56 9.58
C PRO A 121 -5.53 12.84 8.98
N HIS A 122 -5.93 14.11 8.85
CA HIS A 122 -7.22 14.46 8.26
C HIS A 122 -7.34 14.00 6.78
N HIS A 123 -6.23 13.92 6.03
CA HIS A 123 -6.24 13.37 4.67
C HIS A 123 -6.54 11.87 4.67
N LEU A 124 -6.02 11.13 5.67
CA LEU A 124 -6.40 9.73 5.85
C LEU A 124 -7.89 9.58 6.19
N ARG A 125 -8.45 10.47 7.00
CA ARG A 125 -9.89 10.48 7.31
C ARG A 125 -10.71 10.52 6.03
N LEU A 126 -10.43 11.49 5.15
CA LEU A 126 -11.14 11.63 3.88
C LEU A 126 -10.94 10.43 2.95
N ALA A 127 -9.73 9.85 2.95
CA ALA A 127 -9.47 8.63 2.19
C ALA A 127 -10.28 7.42 2.72
N LEU A 128 -10.39 7.27 4.05
CA LEU A 128 -11.20 6.22 4.66
C LEU A 128 -12.69 6.42 4.40
N GLU A 129 -13.21 7.65 4.45
CA GLU A 129 -14.57 7.98 4.07
C GLU A 129 -14.86 7.58 2.61
N ALA A 130 -13.92 7.85 1.71
CA ALA A 130 -14.04 7.43 0.31
C ALA A 130 -14.00 5.89 0.17
N VAL A 131 -13.15 5.20 0.93
CA VAL A 131 -13.11 3.73 0.96
C VAL A 131 -14.43 3.16 1.50
N GLU A 132 -14.96 3.66 2.62
CA GLU A 132 -16.24 3.22 3.18
C GLU A 132 -17.39 3.48 2.20
N LYS A 133 -17.37 4.63 1.51
CA LYS A 133 -18.40 4.98 0.52
C LYS A 133 -18.39 4.06 -0.70
N HIS A 134 -17.23 3.77 -1.25
CA HIS A 134 -17.10 3.07 -2.54
C HIS A 134 -16.90 1.55 -2.39
N PHE A 135 -16.28 1.11 -1.28
CA PHE A 135 -15.90 -0.29 -1.04
C PHE A 135 -16.43 -0.85 0.28
N GLY A 136 -17.27 -0.11 1.01
CA GLY A 136 -17.81 -0.51 2.32
C GLY A 136 -18.46 -1.88 2.32
N GLN A 137 -19.16 -2.25 1.24
CA GLN A 137 -19.80 -3.56 1.07
C GLN A 137 -18.81 -4.76 1.13
N TYR A 138 -17.50 -4.51 0.96
CA TYR A 138 -16.48 -5.56 1.00
C TYR A 138 -15.74 -5.62 2.33
N LEU A 139 -15.83 -4.59 3.18
CA LEU A 139 -15.05 -4.49 4.42
C LEU A 139 -15.38 -5.63 5.40
N ASP A 140 -16.62 -6.09 5.46
CA ASP A 140 -17.00 -7.24 6.30
C ASP A 140 -16.53 -8.60 5.78
N ARG A 141 -16.02 -8.66 4.53
CA ARG A 141 -15.59 -9.88 3.87
C ARG A 141 -14.08 -10.08 3.88
N ILE A 142 -13.32 -9.10 4.35
CA ILE A 142 -11.86 -9.10 4.37
C ILE A 142 -11.31 -9.19 5.79
N LYS A 143 -10.06 -9.60 5.93
CA LYS A 143 -9.36 -9.76 7.21
C LYS A 143 -8.48 -8.57 7.55
N TRP A 144 -7.99 -7.86 6.54
CA TRP A 144 -7.09 -6.73 6.71
C TRP A 144 -7.34 -5.61 5.68
N LEU A 145 -7.05 -4.38 6.11
CA LEU A 145 -7.03 -3.19 5.26
C LEU A 145 -5.64 -2.54 5.37
N ASN A 146 -4.93 -2.48 4.25
CA ASN A 146 -3.67 -1.77 4.12
C ASN A 146 -3.94 -0.36 3.57
N MET A 147 -3.60 0.63 4.36
CA MET A 147 -3.86 2.05 4.07
C MET A 147 -2.69 2.73 3.36
N GLY A 148 -1.65 1.95 2.99
CA GLY A 148 -0.46 2.46 2.31
C GLY A 148 0.40 3.37 3.17
N GLY A 149 1.26 4.13 2.52
CA GLY A 149 2.19 5.09 3.12
C GLY A 149 1.73 6.54 2.98
N GLY A 150 2.71 7.43 3.04
CA GLY A 150 2.49 8.88 2.94
C GLY A 150 2.26 9.59 4.27
N HIS A 151 2.46 8.90 5.40
CA HIS A 151 2.33 9.45 6.75
C HIS A 151 3.70 9.87 7.29
N LEU A 152 3.89 11.15 7.58
CA LEU A 152 5.13 11.68 8.15
C LEU A 152 5.11 11.67 9.70
N MET A 153 4.82 10.52 10.31
CA MET A 153 4.58 10.40 11.78
C MET A 153 5.79 10.80 12.63
N THR A 154 6.98 10.87 12.08
CA THR A 154 8.19 11.31 12.78
C THR A 154 8.50 12.79 12.58
N HIS A 155 7.69 13.49 11.78
CA HIS A 155 7.81 14.94 11.62
C HIS A 155 7.23 15.66 12.83
N ALA A 156 7.92 16.73 13.30
CA ALA A 156 7.55 17.44 14.52
C ALA A 156 6.12 18.05 14.49
N GLU A 157 5.63 18.40 13.31
CA GLU A 157 4.30 19.00 13.12
C GLU A 157 3.20 17.96 12.79
N TYR A 158 3.51 16.66 12.83
CA TYR A 158 2.52 15.62 12.57
C TYR A 158 1.74 15.29 13.83
N ASP A 159 0.42 15.40 13.77
CA ASP A 159 -0.45 15.07 14.89
C ASP A 159 -0.68 13.56 15.00
N CYS A 160 0.17 12.90 15.79
CA CYS A 160 0.07 11.48 16.07
C CYS A 160 -1.18 11.12 16.89
N ASP A 161 -1.64 12.01 17.76
CA ASP A 161 -2.82 11.75 18.60
C ASP A 161 -4.09 11.77 17.74
N GLU A 162 -4.18 12.69 16.78
CA GLU A 162 -5.26 12.67 15.77
C GLU A 162 -5.24 11.38 14.96
N LEU A 163 -4.07 10.93 14.50
CA LEU A 163 -3.95 9.66 13.78
C LEU A 163 -4.44 8.47 14.62
N ILE A 164 -3.99 8.39 15.86
CA ILE A 164 -4.38 7.31 16.79
C ILE A 164 -5.88 7.33 17.05
N ALA A 165 -6.47 8.50 17.27
CA ALA A 165 -7.92 8.67 17.48
C ALA A 165 -8.70 8.20 16.23
N LEU A 166 -8.28 8.62 15.04
CA LEU A 166 -8.88 8.20 13.77
C LEU A 166 -8.82 6.68 13.57
N LEU A 167 -7.66 6.06 13.80
CA LEU A 167 -7.50 4.62 13.65
C LEU A 167 -8.35 3.84 14.67
N ARG A 168 -8.48 4.33 15.91
CA ARG A 168 -9.35 3.73 16.93
C ARG A 168 -10.81 3.84 16.54
N GLU A 169 -11.24 5.00 16.05
CA GLU A 169 -12.60 5.22 15.56
C GLU A 169 -12.95 4.28 14.39
N PHE A 170 -12.07 4.17 13.40
CA PHE A 170 -12.25 3.25 12.29
C PHE A 170 -12.27 1.78 12.75
N LYS A 171 -11.34 1.40 13.64
CA LYS A 171 -11.29 0.07 14.24
C LYS A 171 -12.54 -0.28 15.07
N ALA A 172 -13.17 0.71 15.71
CA ALA A 172 -14.43 0.50 16.45
C ALA A 172 -15.58 0.16 15.51
N ARG A 173 -15.62 0.75 14.31
CA ARG A 173 -16.61 0.40 13.27
C ARG A 173 -16.33 -0.96 12.60
N HIS A 174 -15.04 -1.32 12.47
CA HIS A 174 -14.59 -2.55 11.79
C HIS A 174 -13.67 -3.38 12.71
N PRO A 175 -14.17 -3.95 13.82
CA PRO A 175 -13.35 -4.55 14.87
C PRO A 175 -12.57 -5.80 14.44
N HIS A 176 -13.03 -6.49 13.39
CA HIS A 176 -12.38 -7.68 12.83
C HIS A 176 -11.17 -7.36 11.95
N LEU A 177 -11.10 -6.14 11.36
CA LEU A 177 -10.04 -5.79 10.44
C LEU A 177 -8.68 -5.59 11.14
N ARG A 178 -7.64 -6.21 10.62
CA ARG A 178 -6.27 -5.79 10.89
C ARG A 178 -5.95 -4.56 10.04
N LEU A 179 -5.49 -3.48 10.67
CA LEU A 179 -5.09 -2.26 9.97
C LEU A 179 -3.57 -2.27 9.75
N ILE A 180 -3.15 -1.92 8.53
CA ILE A 180 -1.74 -1.88 8.13
C ILE A 180 -1.44 -0.50 7.58
N LEU A 181 -0.31 0.08 7.99
CA LEU A 181 0.26 1.34 7.48
C LEU A 181 1.68 1.07 6.97
N GLU A 182 2.10 1.79 5.94
CA GLU A 182 3.41 1.66 5.27
C GLU A 182 4.20 2.99 5.31
N PRO A 183 4.53 3.57 6.48
CA PRO A 183 5.08 4.92 6.61
C PRO A 183 6.58 4.97 6.27
N GLY A 184 6.99 4.66 5.05
CA GLY A 184 8.39 4.56 4.62
C GLY A 184 9.20 5.84 4.88
N SER A 185 8.75 6.99 4.38
CA SER A 185 9.43 8.28 4.57
C SER A 185 9.63 8.64 6.05
N ALA A 186 8.69 8.26 6.91
CA ALA A 186 8.79 8.53 8.34
C ALA A 186 9.99 7.81 8.99
N PHE A 187 10.35 6.63 8.53
CA PHE A 187 11.52 5.89 9.03
C PHE A 187 12.85 6.42 8.49
N THR A 188 12.85 6.97 7.28
CA THR A 188 14.08 7.42 6.60
C THR A 188 14.30 8.92 6.67
N TRP A 189 13.38 9.67 7.28
CA TRP A 189 13.48 11.12 7.40
C TRP A 189 14.73 11.55 8.16
N ARG A 190 15.61 12.34 7.51
CA ARG A 190 16.86 12.88 8.08
C ARG A 190 17.84 11.82 8.63
N THR A 191 17.84 10.60 8.06
CA THR A 191 18.74 9.53 8.49
C THR A 191 20.10 9.55 7.79
N GLY A 192 20.28 10.38 6.76
CA GLY A 192 21.54 10.47 6.00
C GLY A 192 21.53 11.59 4.98
N TYR A 193 22.63 11.66 4.23
CA TYR A 193 22.84 12.61 3.15
C TYR A 193 23.25 11.86 1.89
N LEU A 194 22.73 12.30 0.74
CA LEU A 194 23.26 11.91 -0.57
C LEU A 194 24.41 12.86 -0.92
N VAL A 195 25.60 12.32 -1.11
CA VAL A 195 26.77 13.07 -1.58
C VAL A 195 27.05 12.68 -3.02
N SER A 196 27.14 13.68 -3.89
CA SER A 196 27.47 13.49 -5.31
C SER A 196 28.48 14.53 -5.80
N THR A 197 29.18 14.21 -6.88
CA THR A 197 30.10 15.13 -7.55
C THR A 197 29.42 15.66 -8.80
N ILE A 198 29.60 16.95 -9.09
CA ILE A 198 29.19 17.55 -10.37
C ILE A 198 30.26 17.22 -11.39
N GLU A 199 29.93 16.42 -12.41
CA GLU A 199 30.89 16.00 -13.43
C GLU A 199 30.87 16.94 -14.66
N ASP A 200 29.76 17.63 -14.93
CA ASP A 200 29.62 18.51 -16.09
C ASP A 200 28.55 19.59 -15.86
N LEU A 201 28.72 20.71 -16.53
CA LEU A 201 27.75 21.80 -16.62
C LEU A 201 27.48 22.10 -18.09
N VAL A 202 26.23 22.00 -18.50
CA VAL A 202 25.81 22.31 -19.87
C VAL A 202 24.95 23.56 -19.88
N GLU A 203 25.36 24.59 -20.61
CA GLU A 203 24.60 25.79 -20.85
C GLU A 203 23.90 25.71 -22.22
N ASN A 204 22.57 25.78 -22.20
CA ASN A 204 21.77 25.90 -23.42
C ASN A 204 21.21 27.33 -23.50
N ALA A 205 21.47 28.00 -24.61
CA ALA A 205 20.96 29.33 -24.89
C ALA A 205 19.49 29.31 -25.35
#